data_f88de73e0e7aa53a8ffed4ec6d3952a9
#
_entry.id   f88de73e0e7aa53a8ffed4ec6d3952a9
#
_cell.length_a   1.000
_cell.length_b   1.000
_cell.length_c   1.000
_cell.angle_alpha   90.00
_cell.angle_beta   90.00
_cell.angle_gamma   90.00
#
_symmetry.space_group_name_H-M   'P 1'
#
loop_
_entity.id
_entity.type
_entity.pdbx_description
1 polymer ?
#
loop_
_entity_poly.entity_id
_entity_poly.type
_entity_poly.pdbx_seq_one_letter_code
_entity_poly.pdbx_strand_id
1 'polypeptide(L)'
;MNNTRVPLIFLGTNTNIHWLVDIAVRIGYDVAGIIDDDYHEQKQFQNIPIIATQNDLIANREYYSRYQFFCATNWQPDNTLVSGHTRNRQKYYKLINILQSQQFNIATIVSPSAEVSTYQVHIGHGSFIDSFCVISPMDKIGNYTNIYSHVNIGENSIVGNHCVLQRHTQLAGGVSLGDRVYMGFYSLVSRHDTHIADDTFVHPSMTVMRDTAPGEVISLAGRDLRKIYNRVVEQ
;
A
#
# COMPACT_ATOMS: atom_id res chain seq x y z
N MET A 1 -30.97 10.90 -11.73
CA MET A 1 -30.37 10.66 -10.42
C MET A 1 -29.09 11.45 -10.36
N ASN A 2 -29.00 12.49 -9.55
CA ASN A 2 -27.76 13.27 -9.36
C ASN A 2 -26.73 12.37 -8.70
N ASN A 3 -25.85 11.80 -9.50
CA ASN A 3 -24.72 11.01 -9.01
C ASN A 3 -23.65 12.00 -8.52
N THR A 4 -23.84 12.54 -7.31
CA THR A 4 -22.82 13.40 -6.67
C THR A 4 -21.61 12.52 -6.39
N ARG A 5 -20.55 12.69 -7.19
CA ARG A 5 -19.27 12.01 -6.97
C ARG A 5 -18.71 12.41 -5.61
N VAL A 6 -18.07 11.48 -4.93
CA VAL A 6 -17.44 11.73 -3.63
C VAL A 6 -16.11 12.44 -3.87
N PRO A 7 -15.88 13.63 -3.29
CA PRO A 7 -14.63 14.36 -3.50
C PRO A 7 -13.47 13.65 -2.79
N LEU A 8 -12.38 13.41 -3.54
CA LEU A 8 -11.18 12.72 -3.08
C LEU A 8 -9.93 13.61 -3.22
N ILE A 9 -9.10 13.60 -2.21
CA ILE A 9 -7.77 14.22 -2.23
C ILE A 9 -6.73 13.12 -1.99
N PHE A 10 -5.70 13.09 -2.86
CA PHE A 10 -4.53 12.28 -2.60
C PHE A 10 -3.55 13.01 -1.68
N LEU A 11 -3.08 12.33 -0.64
CA LEU A 11 -2.07 12.86 0.27
C LEU A 11 -0.71 12.23 -0.05
N GLY A 12 0.23 13.08 -0.50
CA GLY A 12 1.52 12.64 -1.02
C GLY A 12 1.47 12.20 -2.48
N THR A 13 2.65 11.91 -3.02
CA THR A 13 2.85 11.55 -4.43
C THR A 13 3.57 10.21 -4.58
N ASN A 14 3.38 9.56 -5.71
CA ASN A 14 4.20 8.46 -6.21
C ASN A 14 4.25 8.46 -7.74
N THR A 15 5.17 7.70 -8.31
CA THR A 15 5.36 7.62 -9.77
C THR A 15 4.18 7.03 -10.53
N ASN A 16 3.31 6.29 -9.85
CA ASN A 16 2.14 5.63 -10.43
C ASN A 16 0.83 6.35 -10.11
N ILE A 17 0.87 7.64 -9.75
CA ILE A 17 -0.31 8.40 -9.29
C ILE A 17 -1.45 8.38 -10.33
N HIS A 18 -1.13 8.41 -11.63
CA HIS A 18 -2.14 8.33 -12.70
C HIS A 18 -2.98 7.05 -12.64
N TRP A 19 -2.36 5.93 -12.26
CA TRP A 19 -3.07 4.66 -12.10
C TRP A 19 -4.08 4.72 -10.97
N LEU A 20 -3.69 5.32 -9.83
CA LEU A 20 -4.60 5.55 -8.71
C LEU A 20 -5.76 6.49 -9.08
N VAL A 21 -5.45 7.57 -9.80
CA VAL A 21 -6.46 8.53 -10.27
C VAL A 21 -7.45 7.86 -11.22
N ASP A 22 -6.98 7.09 -12.21
CA ASP A 22 -7.84 6.39 -13.15
C ASP A 22 -8.82 5.46 -12.43
N ILE A 23 -8.32 4.62 -11.51
CA ILE A 23 -9.17 3.70 -10.75
C ILE A 23 -10.16 4.49 -9.88
N ALA A 24 -9.69 5.52 -9.16
CA ALA A 24 -10.55 6.34 -8.30
C ALA A 24 -11.72 6.97 -9.09
N VAL A 25 -11.43 7.53 -10.27
CA VAL A 25 -12.47 8.12 -11.15
C VAL A 25 -13.45 7.05 -11.64
N ARG A 26 -12.97 5.87 -12.02
CA ARG A 26 -13.81 4.75 -12.49
C ARG A 26 -14.76 4.22 -11.42
N ILE A 27 -14.38 4.29 -10.14
CA ILE A 27 -15.23 3.86 -9.01
C ILE A 27 -16.08 4.99 -8.41
N GLY A 28 -16.09 6.18 -9.06
CA GLY A 28 -17.03 7.25 -8.74
C GLY A 28 -16.48 8.39 -7.88
N TYR A 29 -15.18 8.46 -7.67
CA TYR A 29 -14.57 9.61 -7.01
C TYR A 29 -14.43 10.81 -7.98
N ASP A 30 -14.49 12.01 -7.39
CA ASP A 30 -14.10 13.27 -8.01
C ASP A 30 -12.75 13.70 -7.41
N VAL A 31 -11.68 13.52 -8.18
CA VAL A 31 -10.33 13.78 -7.70
C VAL A 31 -10.04 15.28 -7.74
N ALA A 32 -10.06 15.91 -6.58
CA ALA A 32 -9.84 17.35 -6.43
C ALA A 32 -8.36 17.76 -6.63
N GLY A 33 -7.41 16.86 -6.33
CA GLY A 33 -5.99 17.11 -6.47
C GLY A 33 -5.14 16.36 -5.44
N ILE A 34 -3.92 16.85 -5.28
CA ILE A 34 -2.92 16.29 -4.36
C ILE A 34 -2.55 17.34 -3.31
N ILE A 35 -2.29 16.90 -2.08
CA ILE A 35 -1.62 17.69 -1.04
C ILE A 35 -0.23 17.10 -0.85
N ASP A 36 0.81 17.89 -1.14
CA ASP A 36 2.21 17.45 -1.03
C ASP A 36 3.14 18.65 -0.87
N ASP A 37 3.96 18.65 0.20
CA ASP A 37 4.90 19.73 0.48
C ASP A 37 6.06 19.78 -0.53
N ASP A 38 6.50 18.61 -1.04
CA ASP A 38 7.68 18.51 -1.93
C ASP A 38 7.42 19.12 -3.33
N TYR A 39 6.15 19.21 -3.74
CA TYR A 39 5.76 19.69 -5.07
C TYR A 39 4.85 20.92 -5.06
N HIS A 40 4.71 21.56 -3.90
CA HIS A 40 3.79 22.71 -3.75
C HIS A 40 4.18 23.89 -4.64
N GLU A 41 5.46 24.18 -4.78
CA GLU A 41 5.96 25.28 -5.62
C GLU A 41 5.69 25.04 -7.13
N GLN A 42 5.72 23.79 -7.57
CA GLN A 42 5.43 23.41 -8.96
C GLN A 42 3.95 23.47 -9.30
N LYS A 43 3.05 23.58 -8.31
CA LYS A 43 1.59 23.62 -8.43
C LYS A 43 0.95 22.41 -9.09
N GLN A 44 1.74 21.46 -9.56
CA GLN A 44 1.27 20.20 -10.15
C GLN A 44 2.31 19.11 -10.04
N PHE A 45 1.84 17.88 -10.04
CA PHE A 45 2.65 16.68 -10.17
C PHE A 45 2.03 15.79 -11.26
N GLN A 46 2.77 15.53 -12.34
CA GLN A 46 2.28 14.74 -13.49
C GLN A 46 0.90 15.22 -14.00
N ASN A 47 0.73 16.52 -14.18
CA ASN A 47 -0.50 17.19 -14.62
C ASN A 47 -1.70 17.09 -13.64
N ILE A 48 -1.50 16.60 -12.42
CA ILE A 48 -2.51 16.64 -11.37
C ILE A 48 -2.21 17.84 -10.45
N PRO A 49 -3.19 18.72 -10.15
CA PRO A 49 -2.93 19.92 -9.38
C PRO A 49 -2.50 19.59 -7.94
N ILE A 50 -1.47 20.29 -7.46
CA ILE A 50 -1.14 20.36 -6.04
C ILE A 50 -1.95 21.52 -5.45
N ILE A 51 -2.89 21.20 -4.58
CA ILE A 51 -3.92 22.15 -4.12
C ILE A 51 -3.59 22.77 -2.75
N ALA A 52 -2.69 22.17 -1.98
CA ALA A 52 -2.31 22.66 -0.66
C ALA A 52 -1.01 22.00 -0.16
N THR A 53 -0.49 22.54 0.94
CA THR A 53 0.53 21.88 1.78
C THR A 53 -0.11 21.07 2.91
N GLN A 54 0.70 20.27 3.61
CA GLN A 54 0.26 19.56 4.82
C GLN A 54 -0.12 20.53 5.94
N ASN A 55 0.58 21.67 6.05
CA ASN A 55 0.25 22.71 7.02
C ASN A 55 -1.11 23.37 6.71
N ASP A 56 -1.40 23.64 5.43
CA ASP A 56 -2.71 24.16 5.01
C ASP A 56 -3.82 23.17 5.33
N LEU A 57 -3.59 21.87 5.11
CA LEU A 57 -4.53 20.80 5.44
C LEU A 57 -4.89 20.82 6.94
N ILE A 58 -3.88 20.91 7.81
CA ILE A 58 -4.07 20.92 9.26
C ILE A 58 -4.76 22.22 9.71
N ALA A 59 -4.29 23.37 9.22
CA ALA A 59 -4.83 24.68 9.59
C ALA A 59 -6.29 24.88 9.16
N ASN A 60 -6.70 24.25 8.07
CA ASN A 60 -8.05 24.36 7.51
C ASN A 60 -8.84 23.04 7.59
N ARG A 61 -8.65 22.28 8.69
CA ARG A 61 -9.25 20.95 8.88
C ARG A 61 -10.75 20.91 8.59
N GLU A 62 -11.50 21.91 9.05
CA GLU A 62 -12.95 21.99 8.86
C GLU A 62 -13.31 22.05 7.37
N TYR A 63 -12.63 22.87 6.58
CA TYR A 63 -12.81 22.96 5.15
C TYR A 63 -12.54 21.60 4.45
N TYR A 64 -11.49 20.92 4.87
CA TYR A 64 -11.07 19.64 4.26
C TYR A 64 -11.86 18.45 4.78
N SER A 65 -12.63 18.54 5.87
CA SER A 65 -13.42 17.43 6.43
C SER A 65 -14.49 16.87 5.48
N ARG A 66 -14.88 17.62 4.46
CA ARG A 66 -15.83 17.21 3.42
C ARG A 66 -15.23 16.25 2.38
N TYR A 67 -13.93 16.10 2.33
CA TYR A 67 -13.23 15.22 1.40
C TYR A 67 -12.95 13.86 2.03
N GLN A 68 -12.82 12.86 1.18
CA GLN A 68 -12.10 11.64 1.53
C GLN A 68 -10.63 11.77 1.13
N PHE A 69 -9.78 11.03 1.81
CA PHE A 69 -8.34 11.07 1.60
C PHE A 69 -7.80 9.68 1.30
N PHE A 70 -6.83 9.61 0.42
CA PHE A 70 -6.03 8.42 0.19
C PHE A 70 -4.55 8.77 0.24
N CYS A 71 -3.75 8.02 1.04
CA CYS A 71 -2.31 8.21 1.07
C CYS A 71 -1.69 7.59 -0.19
N ALA A 72 -1.27 8.44 -1.13
CA ALA A 72 -0.68 7.99 -2.38
C ALA A 72 0.81 7.64 -2.26
N THR A 73 1.48 8.06 -1.19
CA THR A 73 2.88 7.67 -0.93
C THR A 73 2.93 6.22 -0.48
N ASN A 74 3.71 5.39 -1.16
CA ASN A 74 3.87 3.99 -0.80
C ASN A 74 4.89 3.83 0.32
N TRP A 75 4.57 2.97 1.27
CA TRP A 75 5.56 2.44 2.18
C TRP A 75 6.46 1.45 1.43
N GLN A 76 7.77 1.55 1.66
CA GLN A 76 8.73 0.55 1.20
C GLN A 76 9.73 0.30 2.34
N PRO A 77 10.14 -0.96 2.57
CA PRO A 77 11.12 -1.26 3.61
C PRO A 77 12.48 -0.65 3.28
N ASP A 78 13.18 -0.20 4.32
CA ASP A 78 14.52 0.43 4.20
C ASP A 78 15.60 -0.49 3.61
N ASN A 79 15.30 -1.77 3.45
CA ASN A 79 16.23 -2.83 3.04
C ASN A 79 16.25 -3.09 1.53
N THR A 80 15.57 -2.29 0.73
CA THR A 80 15.67 -2.43 -0.71
C THR A 80 17.02 -1.88 -1.18
N LEU A 81 17.82 -2.72 -1.79
CA LEU A 81 19.05 -2.35 -2.52
C LEU A 81 18.79 -1.36 -3.69
N VAL A 82 17.56 -0.89 -3.80
CA VAL A 82 17.12 0.10 -4.77
C VAL A 82 17.18 1.46 -4.09
N SER A 83 18.19 2.23 -4.42
CA SER A 83 18.49 3.56 -3.91
C SER A 83 17.25 4.50 -3.83
N GLY A 84 17.09 5.19 -2.69
CA GLY A 84 16.21 6.35 -2.55
C GLY A 84 14.94 6.14 -1.71
N HIS A 85 14.72 4.97 -1.08
CA HIS A 85 13.43 4.66 -0.46
C HIS A 85 13.29 5.00 1.04
N THR A 86 14.36 5.24 1.78
CA THR A 86 14.30 5.66 3.20
C THR A 86 13.49 6.95 3.40
N ARG A 87 13.64 7.91 2.49
CA ARG A 87 12.88 9.17 2.51
C ARG A 87 11.37 8.93 2.38
N ASN A 88 10.96 7.92 1.60
CA ASN A 88 9.53 7.62 1.40
C ASN A 88 8.88 6.99 2.63
N ARG A 89 9.59 6.19 3.42
CA ARG A 89 9.05 5.59 4.64
C ARG A 89 8.70 6.63 5.70
N GLN A 90 9.61 7.57 5.97
CA GLN A 90 9.35 8.64 6.93
C GLN A 90 8.19 9.54 6.46
N LYS A 91 8.19 9.92 5.18
CA LYS A 91 7.10 10.67 4.57
C LYS A 91 5.77 9.92 4.71
N TYR A 92 5.74 8.65 4.37
CA TYR A 92 4.54 7.82 4.46
C TYR A 92 3.93 7.84 5.87
N TYR A 93 4.72 7.53 6.91
CA TYR A 93 4.19 7.52 8.29
C TYR A 93 3.78 8.90 8.77
N LYS A 94 4.49 9.97 8.37
CA LYS A 94 4.07 11.34 8.64
C LYS A 94 2.67 11.63 8.08
N LEU A 95 2.43 11.23 6.82
CA LEU A 95 1.15 11.45 6.15
C LEU A 95 0.01 10.63 6.77
N ILE A 96 0.26 9.36 7.09
CA ILE A 96 -0.71 8.51 7.80
C ILE A 96 -1.06 9.12 9.17
N ASN A 97 -0.05 9.58 9.92
CA ASN A 97 -0.28 10.21 11.22
C ASN A 97 -1.14 11.48 11.11
N ILE A 98 -0.95 12.30 10.07
CA ILE A 98 -1.82 13.47 9.81
C ILE A 98 -3.27 12.99 9.59
N LEU A 99 -3.49 12.00 8.74
CA LEU A 99 -4.85 11.50 8.47
C LEU A 99 -5.54 10.99 9.73
N GLN A 100 -4.82 10.23 10.55
CA GLN A 100 -5.37 9.62 11.78
C GLN A 100 -5.56 10.66 12.89
N SER A 101 -4.56 11.48 13.19
CA SER A 101 -4.63 12.46 14.27
C SER A 101 -5.68 13.55 14.03
N GLN A 102 -5.90 13.91 12.77
CA GLN A 102 -6.93 14.88 12.37
C GLN A 102 -8.29 14.21 12.12
N GLN A 103 -8.39 12.88 12.23
CA GLN A 103 -9.63 12.11 12.03
C GLN A 103 -10.29 12.39 10.67
N PHE A 104 -9.51 12.46 9.60
CA PHE A 104 -10.04 12.58 8.25
C PHE A 104 -10.69 11.29 7.77
N ASN A 105 -11.66 11.40 6.87
CA ASN A 105 -12.28 10.25 6.22
C ASN A 105 -11.29 9.62 5.24
N ILE A 106 -10.98 8.34 5.42
CA ILE A 106 -9.98 7.63 4.63
C ILE A 106 -10.66 6.73 3.62
N ALA A 107 -10.35 6.94 2.35
CA ALA A 107 -10.86 6.15 1.24
C ALA A 107 -10.13 4.81 1.14
N THR A 108 -10.86 3.77 0.77
CA THR A 108 -10.32 2.50 0.29
C THR A 108 -10.59 2.43 -1.20
N ILE A 109 -9.58 2.12 -2.00
CA ILE A 109 -9.67 2.11 -3.47
C ILE A 109 -9.54 0.67 -3.94
N VAL A 110 -10.62 0.14 -4.51
CA VAL A 110 -10.67 -1.21 -5.09
C VAL A 110 -10.97 -1.10 -6.57
N SER A 111 -10.09 -1.61 -7.41
CA SER A 111 -10.31 -1.62 -8.86
C SER A 111 -11.57 -2.39 -9.22
N PRO A 112 -12.42 -1.86 -10.11
CA PRO A 112 -13.59 -2.59 -10.58
C PRO A 112 -13.23 -3.83 -11.45
N SER A 113 -11.94 -4.00 -11.79
CA SER A 113 -11.43 -5.17 -12.47
C SER A 113 -10.78 -6.19 -11.52
N ALA A 114 -10.83 -5.96 -10.20
CA ALA A 114 -10.45 -6.95 -9.21
C ALA A 114 -11.63 -7.90 -8.95
N GLU A 115 -11.34 -9.18 -8.84
CA GLU A 115 -12.31 -10.20 -8.40
C GLU A 115 -12.25 -10.29 -6.87
N VAL A 116 -13.23 -9.71 -6.20
CA VAL A 116 -13.32 -9.73 -4.74
C VAL A 116 -14.54 -10.54 -4.34
N SER A 117 -14.33 -11.63 -3.62
CA SER A 117 -15.43 -12.46 -3.13
C SER A 117 -16.36 -11.65 -2.21
N THR A 118 -17.65 -11.88 -2.35
CA THR A 118 -18.67 -11.29 -1.46
C THR A 118 -18.84 -12.07 -0.14
N TYR A 119 -18.17 -13.22 0.00
CA TYR A 119 -18.33 -14.09 1.15
C TYR A 119 -17.31 -13.80 2.23
N GLN A 120 -17.74 -13.03 3.25
CA GLN A 120 -16.98 -12.71 4.46
C GLN A 120 -15.58 -12.07 4.23
N VAL A 121 -15.39 -11.39 3.11
CA VAL A 121 -14.17 -10.62 2.87
C VAL A 121 -14.23 -9.31 3.65
N HIS A 122 -13.12 -8.93 4.26
CA HIS A 122 -12.94 -7.63 4.89
C HIS A 122 -11.73 -6.92 4.30
N ILE A 123 -11.88 -5.65 3.94
CA ILE A 123 -10.80 -4.79 3.44
C ILE A 123 -10.73 -3.56 4.32
N GLY A 124 -9.59 -3.36 4.98
CA GLY A 124 -9.33 -2.24 5.86
C GLY A 124 -9.25 -0.89 5.13
N HIS A 125 -9.50 0.18 5.87
CA HIS A 125 -9.47 1.54 5.33
C HIS A 125 -8.07 1.94 4.85
N GLY A 126 -8.01 2.83 3.87
CA GLY A 126 -6.76 3.31 3.29
C GLY A 126 -6.05 2.29 2.41
N SER A 127 -6.64 1.12 2.18
CA SER A 127 -6.04 0.06 1.37
C SER A 127 -6.35 0.24 -0.10
N PHE A 128 -5.44 -0.27 -0.94
CA PHE A 128 -5.53 -0.27 -2.39
C PHE A 128 -5.52 -1.68 -2.94
N ILE A 129 -6.50 -2.03 -3.75
CA ILE A 129 -6.55 -3.28 -4.50
C ILE A 129 -6.62 -2.96 -5.99
N ASP A 130 -5.57 -3.31 -6.69
CA ASP A 130 -5.37 -3.02 -8.09
C ASP A 130 -6.12 -4.01 -9.00
N SER A 131 -6.06 -3.76 -10.30
CA SER A 131 -6.75 -4.54 -11.33
C SER A 131 -6.28 -5.98 -11.40
N PHE A 132 -7.22 -6.87 -11.69
CA PHE A 132 -6.97 -8.31 -11.89
C PHE A 132 -6.43 -9.03 -10.63
N CYS A 133 -6.61 -8.44 -9.45
CA CYS A 133 -6.40 -9.14 -8.20
C CYS A 133 -7.54 -10.12 -7.95
N VAL A 134 -7.24 -11.23 -7.28
CA VAL A 134 -8.24 -12.16 -6.76
C VAL A 134 -8.15 -12.19 -5.24
N ILE A 135 -9.24 -11.80 -4.58
CA ILE A 135 -9.40 -11.86 -3.12
C ILE A 135 -10.46 -12.91 -2.83
N SER A 136 -10.03 -14.01 -2.24
CA SER A 136 -10.86 -15.21 -2.07
C SER A 136 -11.83 -15.10 -0.87
N PRO A 137 -12.77 -16.04 -0.72
CA PRO A 137 -13.68 -16.06 0.43
C PRO A 137 -12.96 -16.05 1.78
N MET A 138 -13.53 -15.33 2.75
CA MET A 138 -13.08 -15.21 4.14
C MET A 138 -11.73 -14.50 4.33
N ASP A 139 -11.17 -13.88 3.28
CA ASP A 139 -9.93 -13.12 3.39
C ASP A 139 -10.13 -11.84 4.20
N LYS A 140 -9.09 -11.50 4.98
CA LYS A 140 -9.04 -10.26 5.77
C LYS A 140 -7.81 -9.46 5.37
N ILE A 141 -8.04 -8.29 4.82
CA ILE A 141 -6.99 -7.34 4.44
C ILE A 141 -6.99 -6.20 5.46
N GLY A 142 -5.83 -5.93 6.03
CA GLY A 142 -5.64 -4.86 7.01
C GLY A 142 -5.69 -3.47 6.42
N ASN A 143 -5.48 -2.46 7.27
CA ASN A 143 -5.51 -1.06 6.90
C ASN A 143 -4.25 -0.64 6.14
N TYR A 144 -4.37 0.33 5.24
CA TYR A 144 -3.25 0.92 4.49
C TYR A 144 -2.40 -0.09 3.74
N THR A 145 -2.98 -1.21 3.35
CA THR A 145 -2.30 -2.29 2.62
C THR A 145 -2.48 -2.10 1.11
N ASN A 146 -1.39 -2.20 0.37
CA ASN A 146 -1.36 -2.02 -1.08
C ASN A 146 -1.17 -3.37 -1.77
N ILE A 147 -2.16 -3.79 -2.52
CA ILE A 147 -2.19 -5.04 -3.30
C ILE A 147 -2.19 -4.67 -4.77
N TYR A 148 -1.04 -4.89 -5.44
CA TYR A 148 -0.86 -4.52 -6.83
C TYR A 148 -1.41 -5.57 -7.79
N SER A 149 -1.49 -5.21 -9.06
CA SER A 149 -2.18 -5.99 -10.09
C SER A 149 -1.73 -7.46 -10.18
N HIS A 150 -2.70 -8.33 -10.49
CA HIS A 150 -2.51 -9.77 -10.63
C HIS A 150 -2.04 -10.51 -9.36
N VAL A 151 -2.24 -9.93 -8.19
CA VAL A 151 -2.05 -10.63 -6.93
C VAL A 151 -3.23 -11.59 -6.71
N ASN A 152 -2.92 -12.81 -6.28
CA ASN A 152 -3.93 -13.80 -5.91
C ASN A 152 -3.74 -14.19 -4.45
N ILE A 153 -4.79 -14.06 -3.65
CA ILE A 153 -4.84 -14.44 -2.24
C ILE A 153 -5.81 -15.62 -2.12
N GLY A 154 -5.28 -16.76 -1.68
CA GLY A 154 -6.07 -17.96 -1.43
C GLY A 154 -6.96 -17.81 -0.21
N GLU A 155 -8.04 -18.54 -0.17
CA GLU A 155 -9.12 -18.47 0.80
C GLU A 155 -8.67 -18.51 2.27
N ASN A 156 -9.42 -17.83 3.15
CA ASN A 156 -9.21 -17.79 4.59
C ASN A 156 -7.82 -17.23 4.98
N SER A 157 -7.28 -16.34 4.16
CA SER A 157 -5.99 -15.70 4.43
C SER A 157 -6.15 -14.39 5.18
N ILE A 158 -5.10 -14.00 5.88
CA ILE A 158 -5.02 -12.73 6.61
C ILE A 158 -3.81 -11.95 6.10
N VAL A 159 -4.02 -10.72 5.69
CA VAL A 159 -2.95 -9.77 5.36
C VAL A 159 -3.02 -8.63 6.36
N GLY A 160 -1.93 -8.40 7.09
CA GLY A 160 -1.85 -7.36 8.12
C GLY A 160 -1.91 -5.94 7.58
N ASN A 161 -1.65 -4.97 8.46
CA ASN A 161 -1.67 -3.56 8.13
C ASN A 161 -0.37 -3.13 7.44
N HIS A 162 -0.45 -2.08 6.62
CA HIS A 162 0.70 -1.49 5.95
C HIS A 162 1.51 -2.47 5.10
N CYS A 163 0.90 -3.56 4.63
CA CYS A 163 1.57 -4.51 3.75
C CYS A 163 1.64 -3.99 2.31
N VAL A 164 2.63 -4.49 1.58
CA VAL A 164 2.79 -4.23 0.14
C VAL A 164 2.98 -5.56 -0.57
N LEU A 165 2.00 -5.96 -1.37
CA LEU A 165 2.07 -7.12 -2.23
C LEU A 165 2.27 -6.65 -3.66
N GLN A 166 3.46 -6.88 -4.20
CA GLN A 166 3.82 -6.48 -5.56
C GLN A 166 3.13 -7.38 -6.61
N ARG A 167 3.14 -6.90 -7.86
CA ARG A 167 2.45 -7.56 -8.98
C ARG A 167 2.81 -9.04 -9.07
N HIS A 168 1.79 -9.86 -9.35
CA HIS A 168 1.90 -11.32 -9.51
C HIS A 168 2.33 -12.06 -8.24
N THR A 169 2.22 -11.47 -7.05
CA THR A 169 2.37 -12.20 -5.78
C THR A 169 1.24 -13.21 -5.63
N GLN A 170 1.56 -14.40 -5.12
CA GLN A 170 0.60 -15.47 -4.88
C GLN A 170 0.67 -15.92 -3.42
N LEU A 171 -0.47 -16.04 -2.77
CA LEU A 171 -0.59 -16.62 -1.44
C LEU A 171 -1.48 -17.87 -1.51
N ALA A 172 -1.00 -18.98 -0.98
CA ALA A 172 -1.84 -20.18 -0.78
C ALA A 172 -2.94 -19.91 0.26
N GLY A 173 -3.95 -20.75 0.33
CA GLY A 173 -5.02 -20.60 1.31
C GLY A 173 -4.55 -20.69 2.76
N GLY A 174 -5.21 -19.99 3.69
CA GLY A 174 -4.89 -19.98 5.10
C GLY A 174 -3.60 -19.22 5.48
N VAL A 175 -2.94 -18.58 4.53
CA VAL A 175 -1.70 -17.81 4.79
C VAL A 175 -2.00 -16.59 5.65
N SER A 176 -1.16 -16.34 6.66
CA SER A 176 -1.23 -15.11 7.45
C SER A 176 0.04 -14.27 7.26
N LEU A 177 -0.12 -13.05 6.79
CA LEU A 177 0.92 -12.03 6.80
C LEU A 177 0.72 -11.11 8.00
N GLY A 178 1.77 -10.88 8.77
CA GLY A 178 1.79 -9.86 9.81
C GLY A 178 1.76 -8.43 9.25
N ASP A 179 2.02 -7.46 10.08
CA ASP A 179 2.07 -6.06 9.68
C ASP A 179 3.37 -5.72 8.94
N ARG A 180 3.30 -4.75 8.01
CA ARG A 180 4.48 -4.22 7.29
C ARG A 180 5.27 -5.27 6.51
N VAL A 181 4.60 -6.31 6.03
CA VAL A 181 5.20 -7.31 5.16
C VAL A 181 5.30 -6.78 3.74
N TYR A 182 6.46 -6.96 3.14
CA TYR A 182 6.68 -6.66 1.72
C TYR A 182 6.89 -7.95 0.93
N MET A 183 6.02 -8.19 -0.02
CA MET A 183 6.11 -9.30 -0.97
C MET A 183 6.55 -8.75 -2.33
N GLY A 184 7.73 -9.13 -2.80
CA GLY A 184 8.29 -8.69 -4.08
C GLY A 184 7.55 -9.24 -5.30
N PHE A 185 7.82 -8.69 -6.48
CA PHE A 185 7.22 -9.14 -7.74
C PHE A 185 7.36 -10.65 -7.93
N TYR A 186 6.29 -11.34 -8.34
CA TYR A 186 6.29 -12.78 -8.60
C TYR A 186 6.70 -13.64 -7.39
N SER A 187 6.61 -13.12 -6.17
CA SER A 187 6.86 -13.93 -4.98
C SER A 187 5.66 -14.82 -4.66
N LEU A 188 5.93 -15.95 -4.01
CA LEU A 188 4.93 -16.96 -3.72
C LEU A 188 5.07 -17.46 -2.28
N VAL A 189 3.97 -17.50 -1.52
CA VAL A 189 3.85 -18.34 -0.33
C VAL A 189 3.08 -19.60 -0.75
N SER A 190 3.80 -20.71 -0.96
CA SER A 190 3.25 -21.90 -1.61
C SER A 190 2.69 -22.95 -0.65
N ARG A 191 2.90 -22.79 0.64
CA ARG A 191 2.40 -23.70 1.66
C ARG A 191 1.21 -23.09 2.37
N HIS A 192 0.12 -23.84 2.49
CA HIS A 192 -1.05 -23.47 3.29
C HIS A 192 -0.68 -23.24 4.75
N ASP A 193 -1.45 -22.39 5.42
CA ASP A 193 -1.33 -22.07 6.85
C ASP A 193 0.07 -21.57 7.27
N THR A 194 0.83 -21.00 6.31
CA THR A 194 2.14 -20.40 6.60
C THR A 194 1.97 -19.02 7.24
N HIS A 195 2.74 -18.75 8.27
CA HIS A 195 2.82 -17.43 8.90
C HIS A 195 4.05 -16.66 8.47
N ILE A 196 3.83 -15.51 7.84
CA ILE A 196 4.87 -14.54 7.48
C ILE A 196 4.84 -13.43 8.54
N ALA A 197 5.84 -13.40 9.41
CA ALA A 197 5.87 -12.49 10.54
C ALA A 197 6.02 -11.01 10.14
N ASP A 198 5.75 -10.12 11.08
CA ASP A 198 5.87 -8.66 10.91
C ASP A 198 7.22 -8.25 10.31
N ASP A 199 7.22 -7.17 9.54
CA ASP A 199 8.42 -6.58 8.94
C ASP A 199 9.22 -7.51 8.02
N THR A 200 8.66 -8.68 7.63
CA THR A 200 9.32 -9.59 6.68
C THR A 200 9.41 -8.96 5.30
N PHE A 201 10.58 -9.09 4.70
CA PHE A 201 10.84 -8.67 3.32
C PHE A 201 11.12 -9.88 2.43
N VAL A 202 10.25 -10.11 1.46
CA VAL A 202 10.42 -11.18 0.46
C VAL A 202 10.86 -10.55 -0.86
N HIS A 203 12.07 -10.91 -1.32
CA HIS A 203 12.59 -10.45 -2.61
C HIS A 203 11.74 -10.94 -3.80
N PRO A 204 11.82 -10.26 -4.95
CA PRO A 204 11.15 -10.73 -6.16
C PRO A 204 11.50 -12.18 -6.52
N SER A 205 10.52 -12.91 -7.03
CA SER A 205 10.64 -14.30 -7.50
C SER A 205 11.04 -15.32 -6.42
N MET A 206 10.85 -14.99 -5.14
CA MET A 206 11.10 -15.91 -4.04
C MET A 206 9.86 -16.75 -3.72
N THR A 207 10.10 -18.03 -3.41
CA THR A 207 9.09 -18.93 -2.85
C THR A 207 9.35 -19.15 -1.37
N VAL A 208 8.33 -18.88 -0.56
CA VAL A 208 8.35 -19.13 0.89
C VAL A 208 7.49 -20.36 1.20
N MET A 209 8.08 -21.33 1.91
CA MET A 209 7.43 -22.62 2.24
C MET A 209 7.45 -22.91 3.75
N ARG A 210 7.73 -21.90 4.57
CA ARG A 210 7.82 -22.01 6.02
C ARG A 210 7.45 -20.71 6.69
N ASP A 211 7.18 -20.75 7.96
CA ASP A 211 7.03 -19.56 8.77
C ASP A 211 8.33 -18.73 8.79
N THR A 212 8.19 -17.42 8.93
CA THR A 212 9.32 -16.50 9.03
C THR A 212 9.44 -15.90 10.42
N ALA A 213 10.65 -15.44 10.75
CA ALA A 213 10.87 -14.63 11.95
C ALA A 213 10.57 -13.14 11.67
N PRO A 214 10.21 -12.32 12.69
CA PRO A 214 10.01 -10.89 12.52
C PRO A 214 11.23 -10.20 11.90
N GLY A 215 11.00 -9.39 10.89
CA GLY A 215 12.04 -8.66 10.14
C GLY A 215 12.94 -9.54 9.29
N GLU A 216 12.56 -10.79 9.01
CA GLU A 216 13.36 -11.67 8.16
C GLU A 216 13.40 -11.19 6.71
N VAL A 217 14.54 -11.39 6.04
CA VAL A 217 14.73 -11.10 4.63
C VAL A 217 14.90 -12.39 3.85
N ILE A 218 13.96 -12.70 2.99
CA ILE A 218 13.98 -13.86 2.09
C ILE A 218 14.57 -13.45 0.75
N SER A 219 15.73 -14.03 0.40
CA SER A 219 16.45 -13.72 -0.85
C SER A 219 17.10 -14.96 -1.47
N LEU A 220 17.47 -14.87 -2.77
CA LEU A 220 18.14 -15.94 -3.53
C LEU A 220 19.41 -16.48 -2.86
N ALA A 221 20.10 -15.65 -2.09
CA ALA A 221 21.37 -16.03 -1.48
C ALA A 221 21.22 -16.86 -0.20
N GLY A 222 20.01 -17.07 0.34
CA GLY A 222 19.80 -17.65 1.66
C GLY A 222 20.53 -16.91 2.78
N ARG A 223 21.08 -15.74 2.49
CA ARG A 223 21.87 -14.91 3.40
C ARG A 223 21.05 -13.69 3.81
N ASP A 224 21.19 -13.32 5.08
CA ASP A 224 20.65 -12.05 5.56
C ASP A 224 21.40 -10.89 4.88
N LEU A 225 20.78 -10.33 3.83
CA LEU A 225 21.37 -9.22 3.08
C LEU A 225 21.65 -7.99 3.94
N ARG A 226 21.00 -7.84 5.10
CA ARG A 226 21.32 -6.80 6.08
C ARG A 226 22.76 -6.94 6.58
N LYS A 227 23.20 -8.16 6.83
CA LYS A 227 24.61 -8.41 7.24
C LYS A 227 25.61 -8.10 6.12
N ILE A 228 25.20 -8.24 4.87
CA ILE A 228 26.05 -7.88 3.73
C ILE A 228 26.07 -6.36 3.57
N TYR A 229 24.91 -5.72 3.64
CA TYR A 229 24.78 -4.26 3.49
C TYR A 229 25.53 -3.51 4.58
N ASN A 230 25.36 -3.88 5.85
CA ASN A 230 26.07 -3.23 6.96
C ASN A 230 27.58 -3.38 6.86
N ARG A 231 28.10 -4.49 6.30
CA ARG A 231 29.53 -4.66 6.04
C ARG A 231 30.07 -3.77 4.91
N VAL A 232 29.21 -3.39 3.95
CA VAL A 232 29.60 -2.53 2.82
C VAL A 232 29.53 -1.05 3.19
N VAL A 233 28.66 -0.67 4.10
CA VAL A 233 28.48 0.73 4.54
C VAL A 233 29.44 1.12 5.65
N GLU A 234 30.01 0.14 6.40
CA GLU A 234 31.01 0.35 7.46
C GLU A 234 32.45 0.34 6.92
N GLN A 235 32.68 0.19 5.63
CA GLN A 235 33.97 0.35 4.95
C GLN A 235 34.04 1.68 4.18
#